data_0a79c54cd84b27be8c58901b0aa8ae2f
#
_entry.id   0a79c54cd84b27be8c58901b0aa8ae2f
#
_cell.length_a   1.000
_cell.length_b   1.000
_cell.length_c   1.000
_cell.angle_alpha   90.00
_cell.angle_beta   90.00
_cell.angle_gamma   90.00
#
_symmetry.space_group_name_H-M   'P 1'
#
loop_
_entity.id
_entity.type
_entity.pdbx_description
1 polymer ?
#
loop_
_entity_poly.entity_id
_entity_poly.type
_entity_poly.pdbx_seq_one_letter_code
_entity_poly.pdbx_strand_id
1 'polypeptide(L)'
;MFDAARLAGLDTAGDWEFRVWFLDDRAMAQAHVDTMRVEGTTDVITLAYLEEPEALFPGDMGLELIVGAEVALREGELHPENGYAGELMLYIAHGCLHAAGENDLEEADRRRMRRREAEVMAALRERYDFSAIFPYPADAAVTRRK
;
A
#
# COMPACT_ATOMS: atom_id res chain seq x y z
N MET A 1 -6.42 8.33 1.76
CA MET A 1 -5.34 8.01 0.80
C MET A 1 -4.50 9.23 0.44
N PHE A 2 -5.08 10.37 0.12
CA PHE A 2 -4.31 11.60 -0.13
C PHE A 2 -3.49 12.04 1.08
N ASP A 3 -3.99 11.86 2.30
CA ASP A 3 -3.23 12.16 3.51
C ASP A 3 -2.00 11.25 3.64
N ALA A 4 -2.13 9.97 3.31
CA ALA A 4 -0.99 9.05 3.28
C ALA A 4 0.05 9.52 2.26
N ALA A 5 -0.36 9.92 1.07
CA ALA A 5 0.52 10.44 0.04
C ALA A 5 1.25 11.72 0.48
N ARG A 6 0.53 12.66 1.09
CA ARG A 6 1.12 13.91 1.60
C ARG A 6 2.10 13.66 2.75
N LEU A 7 1.73 12.79 3.68
CA LEU A 7 2.60 12.42 4.82
C LEU A 7 3.86 11.70 4.34
N ALA A 8 3.78 10.95 3.25
CA ALA A 8 4.93 10.32 2.62
C ALA A 8 5.85 11.31 1.89
N GLY A 9 5.39 12.54 1.65
CA GLY A 9 6.17 13.59 1.00
C GLY A 9 5.80 13.87 -0.45
N LEU A 10 4.70 13.30 -0.95
CA LEU A 10 4.24 13.55 -2.31
C LEU A 10 3.49 14.89 -2.39
N ASP A 11 3.77 15.65 -3.45
CA ASP A 11 3.00 16.85 -3.77
C ASP A 11 1.73 16.42 -4.53
N THR A 12 0.58 16.55 -3.87
CA THR A 12 -0.72 16.19 -4.43
C THR A 12 -1.52 17.37 -4.95
N ALA A 13 -0.87 18.53 -5.13
CA ALA A 13 -1.50 19.70 -5.72
C ALA A 13 -1.79 19.49 -7.22
N GLY A 14 -2.91 20.04 -7.71
CA GLY A 14 -3.32 19.91 -9.10
C GLY A 14 -4.16 18.68 -9.39
N ASP A 15 -4.29 18.33 -10.66
CA ASP A 15 -5.08 17.19 -11.12
C ASP A 15 -4.29 15.88 -10.87
N TRP A 16 -4.64 15.22 -9.80
CA TRP A 16 -3.93 14.05 -9.31
C TRP A 16 -4.89 12.89 -9.09
N GLU A 17 -4.58 11.71 -9.62
CA GLU A 17 -5.39 10.52 -9.46
C GLU A 17 -4.69 9.51 -8.55
N PHE A 18 -5.43 8.98 -7.59
CA PHE A 18 -4.94 7.95 -6.68
C PHE A 18 -5.84 6.73 -6.82
N ARG A 19 -5.27 5.61 -7.26
CA ARG A 19 -5.99 4.34 -7.40
C ARG A 19 -5.40 3.29 -6.47
N VAL A 20 -6.27 2.55 -5.81
CA VAL A 20 -5.86 1.40 -5.00
C VAL A 20 -6.71 0.21 -5.40
N TRP A 21 -6.05 -0.88 -5.76
CA TRP A 21 -6.66 -2.16 -6.09
C TRP A 21 -6.39 -3.14 -4.97
N PHE A 22 -7.43 -3.78 -4.44
CA PHE A 22 -7.31 -4.82 -3.43
C PHE A 22 -7.54 -6.17 -4.10
N LEU A 23 -6.50 -7.00 -4.14
CA LEU A 23 -6.52 -8.26 -4.86
C LEU A 23 -6.41 -9.45 -3.91
N ASP A 24 -7.03 -10.58 -4.29
CA ASP A 24 -6.78 -11.87 -3.66
C ASP A 24 -5.39 -12.41 -4.05
N ASP A 25 -4.96 -13.53 -3.45
CA ASP A 25 -3.65 -14.11 -3.70
C ASP A 25 -3.41 -14.47 -5.16
N ARG A 26 -4.41 -15.04 -5.81
CA ARG A 26 -4.31 -15.45 -7.21
C ARG A 26 -4.10 -14.25 -8.13
N ALA A 27 -4.93 -13.23 -7.98
CA ALA A 27 -4.84 -12.01 -8.77
C ALA A 27 -3.56 -11.24 -8.45
N MET A 28 -3.14 -11.23 -7.17
CA MET A 28 -1.90 -10.57 -6.75
C MET A 28 -0.66 -11.27 -7.31
N ALA A 29 -0.63 -12.59 -7.30
CA ALA A 29 0.46 -13.36 -7.91
C ALA A 29 0.55 -13.10 -9.41
N GLN A 30 -0.57 -13.02 -10.10
CA GLN A 30 -0.60 -12.69 -11.53
C GLN A 30 -0.10 -11.27 -11.79
N ALA A 31 -0.56 -10.28 -11.01
CA ALA A 31 -0.11 -8.90 -11.12
C ALA A 31 1.40 -8.78 -10.86
N HIS A 32 1.93 -9.53 -9.90
CA HIS A 32 3.35 -9.52 -9.57
C HIS A 32 4.22 -10.03 -10.73
N VAL A 33 3.78 -11.10 -11.40
CA VAL A 33 4.44 -11.60 -12.61
C VAL A 33 4.34 -10.58 -13.75
N ASP A 34 3.14 -10.04 -13.98
CA ASP A 34 2.88 -9.15 -15.11
C ASP A 34 3.64 -7.83 -15.01
N THR A 35 3.79 -7.28 -13.80
CA THR A 35 4.43 -5.98 -13.58
C THR A 35 5.92 -6.06 -13.29
N MET A 36 6.36 -7.04 -12.51
CA MET A 36 7.72 -7.13 -11.98
C MET A 36 8.48 -8.40 -12.40
N ARG A 37 7.83 -9.31 -13.09
CA ARG A 37 8.39 -10.60 -13.53
C ARG A 37 8.86 -11.47 -12.34
N VAL A 38 8.19 -11.37 -11.22
CA VAL A 38 8.48 -12.12 -9.99
C VAL A 38 7.32 -13.03 -9.67
N GLU A 39 7.60 -14.29 -9.36
CA GLU A 39 6.60 -15.27 -8.95
C GLU A 39 6.19 -15.07 -7.48
N GLY A 40 4.96 -15.46 -7.16
CA GLY A 40 4.41 -15.41 -5.81
C GLY A 40 3.68 -14.11 -5.51
N THR A 41 3.08 -14.06 -4.33
CA THR A 41 2.35 -12.88 -3.85
C THR A 41 3.31 -11.86 -3.23
N THR A 42 2.85 -10.63 -3.14
CA THR A 42 3.53 -9.55 -2.42
C THR A 42 2.48 -8.71 -1.69
N ASP A 43 2.94 -7.84 -0.80
CA ASP A 43 2.06 -6.95 -0.03
C ASP A 43 1.51 -5.81 -0.89
N VAL A 44 2.37 -5.12 -1.65
CA VAL A 44 1.98 -3.99 -2.49
C VAL A 44 2.88 -3.86 -3.71
N ILE A 45 2.27 -3.46 -4.83
CA ILE A 45 2.98 -3.04 -6.04
C ILE A 45 2.67 -1.56 -6.25
N THR A 46 3.71 -0.77 -6.44
CA THR A 46 3.59 0.68 -6.63
C THR A 46 3.86 1.06 -8.08
N LEU A 47 2.89 1.72 -8.70
CA LEU A 47 3.02 2.27 -10.06
C LEU A 47 2.84 3.79 -9.95
N ALA A 48 3.95 4.52 -10.04
CA ALA A 48 3.94 5.97 -9.94
C ALA A 48 4.13 6.60 -11.33
N TYR A 49 3.18 7.42 -11.73
CA TYR A 49 3.20 8.16 -12.99
C TYR A 49 3.66 9.60 -12.80
N LEU A 50 4.45 9.84 -11.75
CA LEU A 50 4.92 11.16 -11.35
C LEU A 50 6.16 11.61 -12.14
N GLU A 51 6.93 10.66 -12.65
CA GLU A 51 8.22 10.92 -13.29
C GLU A 51 8.19 10.79 -14.82
N GLU A 52 7.05 10.35 -15.37
CA GLU A 52 6.88 10.22 -16.82
C GLU A 52 5.88 11.27 -17.33
N PRO A 53 6.33 12.50 -17.61
CA PRO A 53 5.45 13.55 -18.12
C PRO A 53 4.83 13.23 -19.49
N GLU A 54 5.29 12.15 -20.13
CA GLU A 54 4.77 11.68 -21.43
C GLU A 54 3.85 10.46 -21.29
N ALA A 55 3.52 10.04 -20.06
CA ALA A 55 2.63 8.90 -19.83
C ALA A 55 1.25 9.17 -20.43
N LEU A 56 0.85 8.33 -21.34
CA LEU A 56 -0.43 8.11 -22.03
C LEU A 56 -1.32 9.35 -22.30
N PHE A 57 -1.37 10.32 -21.40
CA PHE A 57 -2.11 11.60 -21.56
C PHE A 57 -1.35 12.75 -20.92
N PRO A 58 -1.04 13.83 -21.66
CA PRO A 58 -0.37 15.01 -21.09
C PRO A 58 -1.17 15.61 -19.94
N GLY A 59 -0.55 15.70 -18.77
CA GLY A 59 -1.16 16.27 -17.58
C GLY A 59 -1.67 15.25 -16.56
N ASP A 60 -1.68 13.95 -16.88
CA ASP A 60 -2.05 12.92 -15.94
C ASP A 60 -0.91 12.66 -14.94
N MET A 61 -1.12 13.08 -13.71
CA MET A 61 -0.27 12.72 -12.60
C MET A 61 -1.03 11.75 -11.71
N GLY A 62 -0.40 10.67 -11.31
CA GLY A 62 -1.11 9.67 -10.51
C GLY A 62 -0.23 8.66 -9.84
N LEU A 63 -0.85 7.98 -8.90
CA LEU A 63 -0.28 6.85 -8.18
C LEU A 63 -1.29 5.71 -8.19
N GLU A 64 -0.81 4.54 -8.58
CA GLU A 64 -1.61 3.32 -8.52
C GLU A 64 -0.92 2.32 -7.61
N LEU A 65 -1.68 1.83 -6.62
CA LEU A 65 -1.22 0.82 -5.69
C LEU A 65 -2.05 -0.45 -5.90
N ILE A 66 -1.36 -1.57 -6.02
CA ILE A 66 -1.98 -2.90 -6.08
C ILE A 66 -1.64 -3.60 -4.77
N VAL A 67 -2.65 -3.85 -3.94
CA VAL A 67 -2.50 -4.29 -2.56
C VAL A 67 -3.02 -5.71 -2.40
N GLY A 68 -2.23 -6.57 -1.76
CA GLY A 68 -2.58 -7.96 -1.47
C GLY A 68 -3.48 -8.04 -0.23
N ALA A 69 -4.80 -8.11 -0.43
CA ALA A 69 -5.77 -8.15 0.67
C ALA A 69 -5.68 -9.44 1.47
N GLU A 70 -5.46 -10.59 0.84
CA GLU A 70 -5.27 -11.85 1.55
C GLU A 70 -3.92 -11.94 2.25
N VAL A 71 -2.89 -11.28 1.71
CA VAL A 71 -1.61 -11.10 2.41
C VAL A 71 -1.84 -10.34 3.72
N ALA A 72 -2.62 -9.26 3.68
CA ALA A 72 -2.96 -8.47 4.87
C ALA A 72 -3.75 -9.28 5.91
N LEU A 73 -4.61 -10.19 5.48
CA LEU A 73 -5.31 -11.09 6.40
C LEU A 73 -4.33 -12.00 7.17
N ARG A 74 -3.40 -12.61 6.46
CA ARG A 74 -2.39 -13.51 7.08
C ARG A 74 -1.43 -12.73 7.98
N GLU A 75 -0.90 -11.64 7.49
CA GLU A 75 0.05 -10.80 8.25
C GLU A 75 -0.61 -10.15 9.47
N GLY A 76 -1.87 -9.76 9.36
CA GLY A 76 -2.62 -9.20 10.47
C GLY A 76 -2.84 -10.20 11.62
N GLU A 77 -2.86 -11.50 11.33
CA GLU A 77 -2.89 -12.54 12.36
C GLU A 77 -1.54 -12.68 13.08
N LEU A 78 -0.44 -12.54 12.34
CA LEU A 78 0.92 -12.60 12.88
C LEU A 78 1.29 -11.32 13.64
N HIS A 79 0.67 -10.22 13.30
CA HIS A 79 0.90 -8.90 13.89
C HIS A 79 -0.42 -8.31 14.40
N PRO A 80 -0.98 -8.85 15.52
CA PRO A 80 -2.29 -8.42 16.02
C PRO A 80 -2.36 -6.95 16.43
N GLU A 81 -1.22 -6.32 16.70
CA GLU A 81 -1.13 -4.88 16.96
C GLU A 81 -1.58 -4.03 15.76
N ASN A 82 -1.38 -4.54 14.55
CA ASN A 82 -1.87 -3.91 13.31
C ASN A 82 -3.26 -4.45 12.93
N GLY A 83 -3.42 -5.77 12.95
CA GLY A 83 -4.60 -6.44 12.42
C GLY A 83 -4.70 -6.27 10.90
N TYR A 84 -5.79 -6.74 10.33
CA TYR A 84 -6.06 -6.64 8.90
C TYR A 84 -6.05 -5.20 8.39
N ALA A 85 -6.82 -4.34 9.05
CA ALA A 85 -6.95 -2.93 8.64
C ALA A 85 -5.62 -2.17 8.76
N GLY A 86 -4.87 -2.42 9.82
CA GLY A 86 -3.54 -1.83 10.01
C GLY A 86 -2.54 -2.28 8.96
N GLU A 87 -2.55 -3.56 8.59
CA GLU A 87 -1.70 -4.08 7.52
C GLU A 87 -2.03 -3.43 6.16
N LEU A 88 -3.32 -3.33 5.81
CA LEU A 88 -3.72 -2.66 4.58
C LEU A 88 -3.24 -1.20 4.53
N MET A 89 -3.40 -0.47 5.63
CA MET A 89 -2.95 0.92 5.70
C MET A 89 -1.42 1.01 5.62
N LEU A 90 -0.72 0.08 6.26
CA LEU A 90 0.75 0.00 6.19
C LEU A 90 1.22 -0.21 4.75
N TYR A 91 0.57 -1.09 3.99
CA TYR A 91 0.92 -1.34 2.58
C TYR A 91 0.69 -0.09 1.72
N ILE A 92 -0.39 0.64 1.96
CA ILE A 92 -0.67 1.91 1.28
C ILE A 92 0.41 2.96 1.63
N ALA A 93 0.75 3.10 2.89
CA ALA A 93 1.81 4.02 3.34
C ALA A 93 3.17 3.66 2.74
N HIS A 94 3.51 2.38 2.74
CA HIS A 94 4.76 1.85 2.16
C HIS A 94 4.84 2.16 0.66
N GLY A 95 3.76 1.91 -0.08
CA GLY A 95 3.68 2.23 -1.50
C GLY A 95 3.81 3.72 -1.78
N CYS A 96 3.20 4.58 -0.96
CA CYS A 96 3.35 6.03 -1.06
C CYS A 96 4.79 6.48 -0.81
N LEU A 97 5.47 5.87 0.16
CA LEU A 97 6.88 6.17 0.46
C LEU A 97 7.81 5.77 -0.69
N HIS A 98 7.57 4.62 -1.31
CA HIS A 98 8.31 4.24 -2.52
C HIS A 98 8.09 5.25 -3.65
N ALA A 99 6.87 5.69 -3.87
CA ALA A 99 6.55 6.69 -4.88
C ALA A 99 7.23 8.05 -4.58
N ALA A 100 7.42 8.36 -3.30
CA ALA A 100 8.13 9.57 -2.86
C ALA A 100 9.65 9.46 -2.94
N GLY A 101 10.19 8.32 -3.38
CA GLY A 101 11.62 8.13 -3.58
C GLY A 101 12.33 7.33 -2.49
N GLU A 102 11.62 6.89 -1.46
CA GLU A 102 12.22 6.00 -0.45
C GLU A 102 12.42 4.60 -1.03
N ASN A 103 13.55 3.98 -0.73
CA ASN A 103 13.80 2.60 -1.14
C ASN A 103 14.14 1.72 0.06
N ASP A 104 14.24 0.41 -0.16
CA ASP A 104 14.52 -0.59 0.88
C ASP A 104 15.55 -1.63 0.42
N LEU A 105 16.42 -1.25 -0.51
CA LEU A 105 17.42 -2.14 -1.10
C LEU A 105 18.55 -2.45 -0.13
N GLU A 106 19.09 -1.42 0.51
CA GLU A 106 20.18 -1.54 1.49
C GLU A 106 19.62 -1.58 2.92
N GLU A 107 20.41 -2.08 3.86
CA GLU A 107 19.99 -2.16 5.26
C GLU A 107 19.68 -0.79 5.87
N ALA A 108 20.51 0.22 5.56
CA ALA A 108 20.26 1.59 6.02
C ALA A 108 18.96 2.15 5.43
N ASP A 109 18.66 1.85 4.17
CA ASP A 109 17.45 2.26 3.50
C ASP A 109 16.22 1.58 4.12
N ARG A 110 16.32 0.28 4.40
CA ARG A 110 15.24 -0.46 5.09
C ARG A 110 14.94 0.12 6.46
N ARG A 111 15.94 0.50 7.22
CA ARG A 111 15.76 1.15 8.55
C ARG A 111 15.09 2.50 8.41
N ARG A 112 15.48 3.30 7.42
CA ARG A 112 14.85 4.59 7.14
C ARG A 112 13.40 4.39 6.70
N MET A 113 13.13 3.42 5.83
CA MET A 113 11.77 3.09 5.39
C MET A 113 10.90 2.73 6.59
N ARG A 114 11.35 1.87 7.49
CA ARG A 114 10.60 1.51 8.70
C ARG A 114 10.30 2.70 9.60
N ARG A 115 11.25 3.62 9.76
CA ARG A 115 11.01 4.86 10.53
C ARG A 115 9.96 5.73 9.87
N ARG A 116 10.06 5.91 8.56
CA ARG A 116 9.08 6.69 7.81
C ARG A 116 7.70 6.06 7.86
N GLU A 117 7.60 4.75 7.70
CA GLU A 117 6.35 4.03 7.86
C GLU A 117 5.73 4.27 9.24
N ALA A 118 6.53 4.16 10.29
CA ALA A 118 6.06 4.39 11.66
C ALA A 118 5.54 5.82 11.86
N GLU A 119 6.22 6.82 11.32
CA GLU A 119 5.80 8.23 11.36
C GLU A 119 4.47 8.44 10.64
N VAL A 120 4.35 7.93 9.41
CA VAL A 120 3.13 8.05 8.61
C VAL A 120 1.96 7.34 9.28
N MET A 121 2.19 6.11 9.76
CA MET A 121 1.16 5.31 10.43
C MET A 121 0.68 5.96 11.73
N ALA A 122 1.59 6.52 12.53
CA ALA A 122 1.22 7.23 13.76
C ALA A 122 0.33 8.44 13.46
N ALA A 123 0.68 9.24 12.45
CA ALA A 123 -0.10 10.39 12.05
C ALA A 123 -1.48 9.99 11.51
N LEU A 124 -1.55 8.90 10.73
CA LEU A 124 -2.83 8.40 10.20
C LEU A 124 -3.73 7.86 11.32
N ARG A 125 -3.17 7.16 12.32
CA ARG A 125 -3.93 6.63 13.46
C ARG A 125 -4.56 7.73 14.31
N GLU A 126 -3.95 8.89 14.39
CA GLU A 126 -4.53 10.05 15.09
C GLU A 126 -5.76 10.60 14.39
N ARG A 127 -5.88 10.42 13.08
CA ARG A 127 -6.94 10.99 12.24
C ARG A 127 -8.03 10.00 11.89
N TYR A 128 -7.70 8.72 11.77
CA TYR A 128 -8.58 7.71 11.18
C TYR A 128 -8.67 6.46 12.03
N ASP A 129 -9.86 5.90 12.10
CA ASP A 129 -10.09 4.53 12.57
C ASP A 129 -9.96 3.59 11.37
N PHE A 130 -8.85 2.85 11.31
CA PHE A 130 -8.57 1.96 10.17
C PHE A 130 -9.61 0.85 10.02
N SER A 131 -10.12 0.33 11.14
CA SER A 131 -11.14 -0.73 11.11
C SER A 131 -12.46 -0.23 10.52
N ALA A 132 -12.76 1.05 10.64
CA ALA A 132 -13.93 1.65 10.01
C ALA A 132 -13.75 1.82 8.49
N ILE A 133 -12.51 2.11 8.05
CA ILE A 133 -12.18 2.24 6.63
C ILE A 133 -12.08 0.85 5.95
N PHE A 134 -11.45 -0.10 6.64
CA PHE A 134 -11.21 -1.45 6.15
C PHE A 134 -11.81 -2.47 7.12
N PRO A 135 -13.11 -2.69 7.10
CA PRO A 135 -13.75 -3.68 7.98
C PRO A 135 -13.25 -5.09 7.64
N TYR A 136 -13.14 -5.92 8.67
CA TYR A 136 -12.69 -7.30 8.50
C TYR A 136 -13.67 -8.04 7.58
N PRO A 137 -13.18 -8.75 6.54
CA PRO A 137 -14.06 -9.44 5.60
C PRO A 137 -14.90 -10.53 6.27
N ALA A 138 -16.21 -10.51 6.07
CA ALA A 138 -17.13 -11.48 6.64
C ALA A 138 -16.79 -12.92 6.21
N ASP A 139 -16.40 -13.10 4.95
CA ASP A 139 -16.04 -14.40 4.39
C ASP A 139 -14.79 -15.00 5.06
N ALA A 140 -13.82 -14.17 5.44
CA ALA A 140 -12.63 -14.62 6.14
C ALA A 140 -12.96 -15.14 7.54
N ALA A 141 -13.93 -14.55 8.23
CA ALA A 141 -14.40 -15.01 9.53
C ALA A 141 -15.08 -16.39 9.43
N VAL A 142 -15.81 -16.67 8.37
CA VAL A 142 -16.43 -17.97 8.10
C VAL A 142 -15.38 -19.06 7.84
N THR A 143 -14.36 -18.74 7.07
CA THR A 143 -13.27 -19.66 6.76
C THR A 143 -12.47 -20.07 8.00
N ARG A 144 -12.32 -19.18 8.99
CA ARG A 144 -11.65 -19.46 10.26
C ARG A 144 -12.38 -20.46 11.14
N ARG A 145 -13.71 -20.55 11.02
CA ARG A 145 -14.55 -21.44 11.83
C ARG A 145 -14.60 -22.88 11.32
N LYS A 146 -14.02 -23.11 10.17
CA LYS A 146 -13.87 -24.43 9.58
C LYS A 146 -12.47 -25.01 9.81
#